data_5037d700e86fd2cf3857cb4b18ab9e9f
#
_entry.id   5037d700e86fd2cf3857cb4b18ab9e9f
#
_cell.length_a   1.000
_cell.length_b   1.000
_cell.length_c   1.000
_cell.angle_alpha   90.00
_cell.angle_beta   90.00
_cell.angle_gamma   90.00
#
_symmetry.space_group_name_H-M   'P 1'
#
loop_
_entity.id
_entity.type
_entity.pdbx_description
1 polymer ?
#
loop_
_entity_poly.entity_id
_entity_poly.type
_entity_poly.pdbx_seq_one_letter_code
_entity_poly.pdbx_strand_id
1 'polypeptide(L)'
;MLKRVILIGMLLCFFAGIEARPSNGEEPAKPSEATALQPSTQKSKISLAEVAPELYYQLRRYSKFYGDDNTNQGALLERSHLLGSVGGGRDFLVDHGFYLDAAVTQFVQGNVTGGKEDGDARHNGTADYWLTFDSGKAGLWSGGAVFLHAESSWQADDSVNADTGALIPANFDATMPTPGDSEEIALPELYLVQALPANLLLLAGKANWAGLADTNLFANNERTQFMDTGLVNNPILGAFVPYTSLGLGGVWAPSKKHTVALIGVQSEGDATSSGFNKSGDDYTLGGQYQFSPILDGNLQGNYRIIVGYSNKDIPRYDIDPRHLIGEIIGVAPVAKKSDNYAFLVNIDQYLWVKGGGSAAGRRDLPPVGVGLFGRAGWAPKDRNVIDQFYSVGIGGYGMIIPGRDNDQWGIGWAGTHISSDLRDDLELLGIGVDDFEHAFETFYNIQLTPAAHLTVNAQLIDTPFRSLDSAFTLGSRLQVDF
;
A
#
# COMPACT_ATOMS: atom_id res chain seq x y z
N MET A 1 12.11 24.38 10.60
CA MET A 1 13.49 23.87 10.72
C MET A 1 13.81 23.36 12.13
N LEU A 2 13.54 24.10 13.20
CA LEU A 2 13.86 23.68 14.58
C LEU A 2 13.06 22.45 15.05
N LYS A 3 11.77 22.30 14.69
CA LYS A 3 10.95 21.12 15.02
C LYS A 3 11.40 19.83 14.31
N ARG A 4 11.96 19.92 13.09
CA ARG A 4 12.51 18.78 12.34
C ARG A 4 13.77 18.19 12.99
N VAL A 5 14.61 19.06 13.57
CA VAL A 5 15.83 18.65 14.28
C VAL A 5 15.48 17.98 15.63
N ILE A 6 14.39 18.41 16.28
CA ILE A 6 13.93 17.86 17.55
C ILE A 6 13.35 16.44 17.37
N LEU A 7 12.64 16.17 16.26
CA LEU A 7 12.06 14.84 16.01
C LEU A 7 13.13 13.78 15.70
N ILE A 8 14.14 14.14 14.90
CA ILE A 8 15.32 13.30 14.65
C ILE A 8 16.13 13.13 15.94
N GLY A 9 16.25 14.18 16.74
CA GLY A 9 16.89 14.15 18.06
C GLY A 9 16.15 13.27 19.08
N MET A 10 14.82 13.27 19.09
CA MET A 10 14.02 12.42 19.97
C MET A 10 14.12 10.94 19.60
N LEU A 11 14.17 10.58 18.32
CA LEU A 11 14.44 9.20 17.90
C LEU A 11 15.84 8.75 18.33
N LEU A 12 16.85 9.62 18.22
CA LEU A 12 18.23 9.32 18.65
C LEU A 12 18.38 9.31 20.18
N CYS A 13 17.65 10.15 20.92
CA CYS A 13 17.69 10.17 22.38
C CYS A 13 16.96 8.98 23.03
N PHE A 14 15.97 8.37 22.36
CA PHE A 14 15.35 7.14 22.85
C PHE A 14 16.31 5.95 22.84
N PHE A 15 17.35 5.98 21.98
CA PHE A 15 18.39 4.96 21.91
C PHE A 15 19.66 5.28 22.74
N ALA A 16 19.85 6.52 23.17
CA ALA A 16 21.04 6.93 23.90
C ALA A 16 20.92 6.83 25.44
N GLY A 17 19.76 6.44 25.96
CA GLY A 17 19.46 6.39 27.39
C GLY A 17 19.83 5.09 28.12
N ILE A 18 20.50 4.13 27.48
CA ILE A 18 20.96 2.91 28.14
C ILE A 18 22.46 3.00 28.38
N GLU A 19 22.84 3.69 29.44
CA GLU A 19 24.22 3.60 29.95
C GLU A 19 24.43 2.22 30.56
N ALA A 20 25.41 1.49 30.04
CA ALA A 20 25.91 0.24 30.61
C ALA A 20 26.50 0.49 32.00
N ARG A 21 25.92 -0.07 33.03
CA ARG A 21 26.55 -0.14 34.34
C ARG A 21 27.74 -1.12 34.29
N PRO A 22 28.90 -0.78 34.85
CA PRO A 22 30.03 -1.69 34.93
C PRO A 22 29.72 -2.81 35.95
N SER A 23 29.90 -4.06 35.51
CA SER A 23 29.80 -5.23 36.36
C SER A 23 31.00 -5.29 37.28
N ASN A 24 30.77 -5.19 38.58
CA ASN A 24 31.76 -5.60 39.59
C ASN A 24 31.81 -7.14 39.62
N GLY A 25 33.01 -7.67 39.43
CA GLY A 25 33.26 -9.11 39.47
C GLY A 25 33.13 -9.66 40.91
N GLU A 26 32.39 -10.74 41.03
CA GLU A 26 32.47 -11.68 42.14
C GLU A 26 32.75 -13.08 41.59
N GLU A 27 33.65 -13.77 42.30
CA GLU A 27 34.16 -15.10 41.99
C GLU A 27 33.09 -16.19 42.14
N PRO A 28 33.14 -17.29 41.37
CA PRO A 28 32.08 -18.30 41.37
C PRO A 28 32.17 -19.25 42.56
N ALA A 29 31.06 -19.35 43.30
CA ALA A 29 30.84 -20.39 44.30
C ALA A 29 30.54 -21.75 43.65
N LYS A 30 31.07 -22.82 44.21
CA LYS A 30 30.91 -24.22 43.77
C LYS A 30 29.44 -24.67 43.80
N PRO A 31 29.05 -25.57 42.90
CA PRO A 31 27.66 -26.01 42.80
C PRO A 31 27.28 -26.98 43.93
N SER A 32 26.17 -26.65 44.55
CA SER A 32 25.40 -27.55 45.44
C SER A 32 24.46 -28.37 44.54
N GLU A 33 24.44 -29.67 44.72
CA GLU A 33 23.44 -30.57 44.13
C GLU A 33 22.04 -30.14 44.59
N ALA A 34 21.26 -29.65 43.61
CA ALA A 34 19.85 -29.39 43.80
C ALA A 34 19.05 -30.16 42.76
N THR A 35 18.23 -31.02 43.26
CA THR A 35 17.08 -31.73 42.73
C THR A 35 16.61 -31.24 41.34
N ALA A 36 16.64 -32.13 40.36
CA ALA A 36 16.08 -31.93 39.05
C ALA A 36 14.58 -31.63 39.14
N LEU A 37 14.23 -30.36 39.06
CA LEU A 37 12.88 -29.94 38.71
C LEU A 37 12.67 -30.27 37.23
N GLN A 38 11.69 -31.15 36.97
CA GLN A 38 11.22 -31.41 35.59
C GLN A 38 10.88 -30.10 34.90
N PRO A 39 11.31 -29.87 33.63
CA PRO A 39 10.90 -28.69 32.91
C PRO A 39 9.38 -28.75 32.73
N SER A 40 8.69 -27.78 33.34
CA SER A 40 7.31 -27.50 32.96
C SER A 40 7.29 -27.29 31.45
N THR A 41 6.58 -28.12 30.69
CA THR A 41 6.27 -27.93 29.29
C THR A 41 5.36 -26.72 29.17
N GLN A 42 5.92 -25.53 29.29
CA GLN A 42 5.28 -24.30 28.87
C GLN A 42 5.24 -24.39 27.35
N LYS A 43 4.07 -24.75 26.78
CA LYS A 43 3.87 -24.70 25.34
C LYS A 43 4.31 -23.32 24.89
N SER A 44 5.35 -23.24 24.08
CA SER A 44 5.79 -21.99 23.48
C SER A 44 4.59 -21.39 22.74
N LYS A 45 4.29 -20.13 23.00
CA LYS A 45 3.21 -19.43 22.32
C LYS A 45 3.67 -19.21 20.88
N ILE A 46 2.78 -19.49 19.92
CA ILE A 46 3.10 -19.49 18.50
C ILE A 46 2.88 -18.06 17.97
N SER A 47 3.84 -17.55 17.22
CA SER A 47 3.76 -16.20 16.62
C SER A 47 2.75 -16.18 15.45
N LEU A 48 2.29 -14.98 15.06
CA LEU A 48 1.42 -14.81 13.90
C LEU A 48 2.14 -15.26 12.62
N ALA A 49 3.42 -14.97 12.49
CA ALA A 49 4.25 -15.38 11.35
C ALA A 49 4.33 -16.92 11.19
N GLU A 50 4.32 -17.67 12.30
CA GLU A 50 4.32 -19.14 12.28
C GLU A 50 2.95 -19.72 11.91
N VAL A 51 1.86 -19.04 12.31
CA VAL A 51 0.48 -19.50 12.05
C VAL A 51 0.04 -19.19 10.63
N ALA A 52 0.39 -18.04 10.09
CA ALA A 52 -0.07 -17.56 8.80
C ALA A 52 1.02 -16.74 8.09
N PRO A 53 2.14 -17.38 7.68
CA PRO A 53 3.30 -16.66 7.16
C PRO A 53 3.00 -15.83 5.90
N GLU A 54 2.23 -16.38 4.95
CA GLU A 54 1.89 -15.68 3.70
C GLU A 54 1.05 -14.42 3.96
N LEU A 55 0.08 -14.52 4.87
CA LEU A 55 -0.76 -13.40 5.22
C LEU A 55 -0.03 -12.37 6.10
N TYR A 56 0.82 -12.84 7.01
CA TYR A 56 1.70 -11.96 7.79
C TYR A 56 2.60 -11.13 6.87
N TYR A 57 3.16 -11.73 5.84
CA TYR A 57 3.94 -11.04 4.81
C TYR A 57 3.11 -9.98 4.05
N GLN A 58 1.88 -10.31 3.66
CA GLN A 58 0.98 -9.35 3.00
C GLN A 58 0.61 -8.17 3.89
N LEU A 59 0.37 -8.41 5.18
CA LEU A 59 0.09 -7.36 6.17
C LEU A 59 1.28 -6.42 6.38
N ARG A 60 2.50 -6.94 6.21
CA ARG A 60 3.75 -6.19 6.30
C ARG A 60 4.33 -5.85 4.91
N ARG A 61 3.48 -5.65 3.94
CA ARG A 61 3.83 -5.52 2.51
C ARG A 61 4.91 -4.48 2.18
N TYR A 62 5.08 -3.47 3.01
CA TYR A 62 6.11 -2.45 2.84
C TYR A 62 7.36 -2.69 3.69
N SER A 63 7.30 -3.62 4.63
CA SER A 63 8.42 -3.98 5.47
C SER A 63 9.20 -5.13 4.85
N LYS A 64 10.50 -4.96 4.71
CA LYS A 64 11.42 -6.02 4.29
C LYS A 64 11.78 -6.96 5.42
N PHE A 65 11.29 -6.67 6.61
CA PHE A 65 11.57 -7.46 7.79
C PHE A 65 10.63 -8.66 7.85
N TYR A 66 11.10 -9.81 7.42
CA TYR A 66 10.40 -11.08 7.54
C TYR A 66 11.17 -12.00 8.48
N GLY A 67 10.67 -12.07 9.71
CA GLY A 67 10.83 -13.17 10.69
C GLY A 67 12.20 -13.64 11.09
N ASP A 68 13.20 -13.54 10.31
CA ASP A 68 14.49 -14.11 10.63
C ASP A 68 15.62 -13.29 10.07
N ASP A 69 16.29 -12.66 10.90
CA ASP A 69 17.59 -12.63 10.96
C ASP A 69 18.43 -11.73 10.28
N ASN A 70 19.33 -11.74 10.10
CA ASN A 70 20.62 -11.36 9.49
C ASN A 70 20.57 -10.34 8.32
N THR A 71 19.38 -10.00 7.84
CA THR A 71 19.18 -8.95 6.84
C THR A 71 19.58 -7.55 7.34
N ASN A 72 19.68 -7.37 8.66
CA ASN A 72 20.14 -6.13 9.29
C ASN A 72 21.64 -6.12 9.57
N GLN A 73 22.34 -7.23 9.36
CA GLN A 73 23.76 -7.36 9.60
C GLN A 73 24.56 -7.31 8.28
N GLY A 74 25.88 -7.14 8.37
CA GLY A 74 26.75 -7.10 7.22
C GLY A 74 27.07 -5.70 6.70
N ALA A 75 27.70 -5.65 5.53
CA ALA A 75 28.08 -4.40 4.88
C ALA A 75 26.84 -3.65 4.35
N LEU A 76 26.99 -2.34 4.10
CA LEU A 76 25.94 -1.49 3.56
C LEU A 76 25.31 -2.03 2.26
N LEU A 77 26.09 -2.71 1.44
CA LEU A 77 25.65 -3.28 0.17
C LEU A 77 24.95 -4.64 0.31
N GLU A 78 24.85 -5.18 1.53
CA GLU A 78 24.31 -6.51 1.81
C GLU A 78 23.07 -6.48 2.68
N ARG A 79 22.97 -5.47 3.56
CA ARG A 79 21.87 -5.36 4.53
C ARG A 79 20.64 -4.66 3.93
N SER A 80 19.45 -5.10 4.34
CA SER A 80 18.16 -4.60 3.83
C SER A 80 17.71 -3.26 4.44
N HIS A 81 18.37 -2.80 5.50
CA HIS A 81 18.09 -1.53 6.17
C HIS A 81 19.35 -0.69 6.28
N LEU A 82 19.27 0.60 5.93
CA LEU A 82 20.41 1.52 5.89
C LEU A 82 21.13 1.61 7.24
N LEU A 83 20.39 1.64 8.34
CA LEU A 83 20.96 1.70 9.70
C LEU A 83 21.37 0.32 10.26
N GLY A 84 20.97 -0.77 9.60
CA GLY A 84 21.26 -2.12 10.04
C GLY A 84 20.66 -2.46 11.40
N SER A 85 21.41 -3.19 12.24
CA SER A 85 20.94 -3.62 13.57
C SER A 85 20.97 -2.52 14.63
N VAL A 86 21.47 -1.31 14.34
CA VAL A 86 21.59 -0.19 15.28
C VAL A 86 22.29 -0.64 16.59
N GLY A 87 23.49 -1.24 16.45
CA GLY A 87 24.24 -1.76 17.58
C GLY A 87 23.60 -2.93 18.33
N GLY A 88 22.73 -3.70 17.68
CA GLY A 88 21.97 -4.81 18.26
C GLY A 88 20.62 -4.41 18.85
N GLY A 89 20.26 -3.12 18.84
CA GLY A 89 18.99 -2.65 19.39
C GLY A 89 17.78 -3.17 18.59
N ARG A 90 17.88 -3.22 17.27
CA ARG A 90 16.82 -3.78 16.43
C ARG A 90 16.64 -5.28 16.69
N ASP A 91 17.75 -6.04 16.77
CA ASP A 91 17.71 -7.47 17.03
C ASP A 91 17.08 -7.76 18.41
N PHE A 92 17.42 -6.96 19.43
CA PHE A 92 16.79 -7.05 20.74
C PHE A 92 15.27 -6.84 20.69
N LEU A 93 14.80 -5.82 19.96
CA LEU A 93 13.37 -5.55 19.80
C LEU A 93 12.67 -6.71 19.10
N VAL A 94 13.25 -7.22 18.02
CA VAL A 94 12.73 -8.39 17.26
C VAL A 94 12.62 -9.62 18.15
N ASP A 95 13.60 -9.89 18.98
CA ASP A 95 13.57 -11.01 19.92
C ASP A 95 12.44 -10.90 20.95
N HIS A 96 11.98 -9.67 21.21
CA HIS A 96 10.85 -9.38 22.09
C HIS A 96 9.53 -9.16 21.37
N GLY A 97 9.47 -9.44 20.06
CA GLY A 97 8.24 -9.35 19.27
C GLY A 97 7.92 -7.96 18.72
N PHE A 98 8.86 -7.01 18.77
CA PHE A 98 8.70 -5.69 18.17
C PHE A 98 9.53 -5.57 16.90
N TYR A 99 8.88 -5.14 15.82
CA TYR A 99 9.48 -4.89 14.52
C TYR A 99 9.28 -3.43 14.16
N LEU A 100 10.39 -2.71 13.98
CA LEU A 100 10.41 -1.30 13.63
C LEU A 100 11.03 -1.15 12.26
N ASP A 101 10.31 -0.52 11.35
CA ASP A 101 10.76 -0.19 10.00
C ASP A 101 10.44 1.27 9.72
N ALA A 102 11.28 1.90 8.91
CA ALA A 102 11.03 3.23 8.37
C ALA A 102 11.54 3.31 6.94
N ALA A 103 10.85 4.06 6.10
CA ALA A 103 11.28 4.35 4.74
C ALA A 103 11.11 5.83 4.42
N VAL A 104 11.97 6.33 3.54
CA VAL A 104 11.85 7.66 2.93
C VAL A 104 11.81 7.48 1.44
N THR A 105 10.81 8.09 0.80
CA THR A 105 10.63 8.10 -0.65
C THR A 105 10.72 9.55 -1.15
N GLN A 106 11.60 9.82 -2.08
CA GLN A 106 11.82 11.12 -2.71
C GLN A 106 11.47 11.06 -4.18
N PHE A 107 10.70 12.02 -4.66
CA PHE A 107 10.31 12.14 -6.06
C PHE A 107 10.92 13.39 -6.67
N VAL A 108 11.39 13.26 -7.90
CA VAL A 108 11.64 14.38 -8.82
C VAL A 108 10.93 14.02 -10.10
N GLN A 109 9.82 14.68 -10.39
CA GLN A 109 9.01 14.46 -11.58
C GLN A 109 8.66 15.80 -12.22
N GLY A 110 8.56 15.83 -13.55
CA GLY A 110 8.12 17.00 -14.30
C GLY A 110 7.22 16.63 -15.45
N ASN A 111 6.22 17.46 -15.71
CA ASN A 111 5.46 17.43 -16.92
C ASN A 111 6.28 18.16 -18.02
N VAL A 112 6.73 17.41 -19.01
CA VAL A 112 7.65 17.89 -20.05
C VAL A 112 6.89 18.68 -21.11
N THR A 113 5.65 18.28 -21.41
CA THR A 113 4.80 18.96 -22.40
C THR A 113 3.34 18.57 -22.22
N GLY A 114 2.44 19.45 -22.61
CA GLY A 114 0.98 19.26 -22.50
C GLY A 114 0.46 19.39 -21.08
N GLY A 115 -0.72 18.83 -20.83
CA GLY A 115 -1.37 18.95 -19.52
C GLY A 115 -1.82 20.36 -19.19
N LYS A 116 -1.87 20.68 -17.91
CA LYS A 116 -2.29 21.99 -17.39
C LYS A 116 -1.12 22.97 -17.29
N GLU A 117 0.04 22.49 -16.83
CA GLU A 117 1.29 23.25 -16.72
C GLU A 117 2.46 22.33 -17.13
N ASP A 118 3.46 22.88 -17.82
CA ASP A 118 4.64 22.13 -18.27
C ASP A 118 5.94 22.91 -18.02
N GLY A 119 7.07 22.19 -18.11
CA GLY A 119 8.44 22.76 -18.08
C GLY A 119 9.14 22.71 -16.74
N ASP A 120 8.46 22.60 -15.61
CA ASP A 120 9.08 22.58 -14.29
C ASP A 120 9.19 21.16 -13.73
N ALA A 121 10.27 20.89 -13.01
CA ALA A 121 10.43 19.67 -12.24
C ALA A 121 9.99 19.91 -10.80
N ARG A 122 9.08 19.08 -10.31
CA ARG A 122 8.56 19.11 -8.95
C ARG A 122 9.36 18.16 -8.06
N HIS A 123 9.58 18.55 -6.80
CA HIS A 123 10.28 17.73 -5.81
C HIS A 123 9.43 17.59 -4.56
N ASN A 124 8.99 16.40 -4.30
CA ASN A 124 8.20 16.06 -3.13
C ASN A 124 8.65 14.70 -2.55
N GLY A 125 8.03 14.26 -1.46
CA GLY A 125 8.35 12.96 -0.90
C GLY A 125 7.51 12.60 0.31
N THR A 126 7.65 11.34 0.72
CA THR A 126 6.97 10.74 1.86
C THR A 126 7.95 10.06 2.80
N ALA A 127 7.55 9.92 4.04
CA ALA A 127 8.25 9.09 5.02
C ALA A 127 7.23 8.25 5.78
N ASP A 128 7.54 6.98 5.92
CA ASP A 128 6.72 5.98 6.54
C ASP A 128 7.41 5.36 7.73
N TYR A 129 6.62 5.04 8.75
CA TYR A 129 7.08 4.48 10.01
C TYR A 129 6.14 3.34 10.40
N TRP A 130 6.66 2.12 10.44
CA TRP A 130 5.89 0.94 10.84
C TRP A 130 6.37 0.38 12.16
N LEU A 131 5.39 0.02 13.00
CA LEU A 131 5.60 -0.80 14.17
C LEU A 131 4.69 -2.01 14.08
N THR A 132 5.27 -3.21 14.14
CA THR A 132 4.53 -4.45 14.33
C THR A 132 4.89 -5.04 15.68
N PHE A 133 3.86 -5.40 16.46
CA PHE A 133 4.02 -6.11 17.71
C PHE A 133 3.43 -7.52 17.56
N ASP A 134 4.26 -8.57 17.73
CA ASP A 134 3.84 -9.98 17.73
C ASP A 134 3.69 -10.49 19.16
N SER A 135 2.45 -10.74 19.56
CA SER A 135 2.11 -11.18 20.93
C SER A 135 2.64 -12.57 21.27
N GLY A 136 2.74 -13.46 20.29
CA GLY A 136 3.26 -14.80 20.48
C GLY A 136 4.77 -14.78 20.75
N LYS A 137 5.53 -14.02 19.95
CA LYS A 137 6.96 -13.84 20.14
C LYS A 137 7.28 -13.10 21.45
N ALA A 138 6.44 -12.14 21.83
CA ALA A 138 6.53 -11.46 23.12
C ALA A 138 6.12 -12.35 24.32
N GLY A 139 5.67 -13.58 24.09
CA GLY A 139 5.27 -14.50 25.16
C GLY A 139 3.93 -14.19 25.83
N LEU A 140 3.08 -13.33 25.24
CA LEU A 140 1.80 -12.92 25.83
C LEU A 140 0.65 -13.86 25.47
N TRP A 141 0.27 -13.94 24.19
CA TRP A 141 -0.75 -14.88 23.68
C TRP A 141 -0.42 -15.30 22.26
N SER A 142 -0.91 -16.45 21.82
CA SER A 142 -0.58 -17.00 20.51
C SER A 142 -1.40 -16.38 19.37
N GLY A 143 -0.74 -16.12 18.24
CA GLY A 143 -1.36 -15.75 16.98
C GLY A 143 -1.93 -14.33 16.92
N GLY A 144 -1.59 -13.45 17.86
CA GLY A 144 -1.99 -12.06 17.86
C GLY A 144 -0.88 -11.13 17.37
N ALA A 145 -1.25 -10.06 16.67
CA ALA A 145 -0.32 -8.97 16.34
C ALA A 145 -1.06 -7.63 16.29
N VAL A 146 -0.33 -6.56 16.59
CA VAL A 146 -0.78 -5.17 16.41
C VAL A 146 0.09 -4.54 15.35
N PHE A 147 -0.54 -3.90 14.37
CA PHE A 147 0.12 -3.14 13.31
C PHE A 147 -0.16 -1.65 13.49
N LEU A 148 0.88 -0.86 13.40
CA LEU A 148 0.82 0.60 13.37
C LEU A 148 1.61 1.08 12.17
N HIS A 149 1.02 2.01 11.41
CA HIS A 149 1.66 2.75 10.34
C HIS A 149 1.41 4.23 10.55
N ALA A 150 2.48 5.00 10.64
CA ALA A 150 2.45 6.45 10.63
C ALA A 150 3.16 6.94 9.35
N GLU A 151 2.69 8.06 8.83
CA GLU A 151 3.14 8.60 7.55
C GLU A 151 3.23 10.12 7.62
N SER A 152 4.20 10.69 6.92
CA SER A 152 4.33 12.12 6.71
C SER A 152 4.77 12.41 5.28
N SER A 153 4.41 13.59 4.76
CA SER A 153 4.82 14.05 3.45
C SER A 153 5.37 15.47 3.50
N TRP A 154 6.03 15.88 2.45
CA TRP A 154 6.46 17.27 2.24
C TRP A 154 6.28 17.65 0.79
N GLN A 155 5.86 18.90 0.58
CA GLN A 155 5.58 19.50 -0.72
C GLN A 155 4.57 18.66 -1.56
N ALA A 156 3.56 18.07 -0.92
CA ALA A 156 2.55 17.27 -1.61
C ALA A 156 1.73 18.10 -2.62
N ASP A 157 1.45 19.36 -2.28
CA ASP A 157 0.72 20.29 -3.14
C ASP A 157 1.54 20.72 -4.37
N ASP A 158 2.87 20.57 -4.33
CA ASP A 158 3.81 20.88 -5.41
C ASP A 158 4.29 19.59 -6.08
N SER A 159 3.34 18.77 -6.56
CA SER A 159 3.60 17.51 -7.24
C SER A 159 3.19 17.56 -8.71
N VAL A 160 3.71 16.64 -9.50
CA VAL A 160 3.35 16.48 -10.92
C VAL A 160 1.85 16.26 -11.14
N ASN A 161 1.12 15.81 -10.12
CA ASN A 161 -0.34 15.61 -10.17
C ASN A 161 -1.09 16.90 -10.48
N ALA A 162 -0.61 18.08 -10.00
CA ALA A 162 -1.19 19.37 -10.28
C ALA A 162 -0.97 19.81 -11.74
N ASP A 163 0.13 19.39 -12.34
CA ASP A 163 0.59 19.85 -13.64
C ASP A 163 -0.04 19.07 -14.80
N THR A 164 -0.31 17.79 -14.61
CA THR A 164 -0.86 16.92 -15.67
C THR A 164 -2.29 17.29 -16.04
N GLY A 165 -3.09 17.79 -15.11
CA GLY A 165 -4.52 18.01 -15.29
C GLY A 165 -5.33 16.71 -15.41
N ALA A 166 -4.76 15.58 -15.04
CA ALA A 166 -5.42 14.29 -15.03
C ALA A 166 -6.46 14.19 -13.91
N LEU A 167 -7.48 13.39 -14.12
CA LEU A 167 -8.47 13.02 -13.10
C LEU A 167 -7.85 12.02 -12.10
N ILE A 168 -7.06 11.09 -12.63
CA ILE A 168 -6.35 10.08 -11.83
C ILE A 168 -4.93 10.57 -11.57
N PRO A 169 -4.49 10.65 -10.31
CA PRO A 169 -3.15 11.15 -9.98
C PRO A 169 -2.03 10.36 -10.69
N ALA A 170 -1.13 11.06 -11.36
CA ALA A 170 0.03 10.52 -12.04
C ALA A 170 1.09 9.94 -11.07
N ASN A 171 1.03 10.36 -9.79
CA ASN A 171 1.85 9.83 -8.72
C ASN A 171 0.96 9.59 -7.49
N PHE A 172 0.70 8.32 -7.20
CA PHE A 172 -0.15 7.89 -6.09
C PHE A 172 0.46 8.25 -4.73
N ASP A 173 1.75 7.93 -4.51
CA ASP A 173 2.43 8.16 -3.24
C ASP A 173 2.52 9.66 -2.89
N ALA A 174 2.59 10.54 -3.90
CA ALA A 174 2.56 11.99 -3.72
C ALA A 174 1.20 12.51 -3.23
N THR A 175 0.14 11.71 -3.22
CA THR A 175 -1.17 12.06 -2.66
C THR A 175 -1.32 11.66 -1.19
N MET A 176 -0.34 10.96 -0.62
CA MET A 176 -0.40 10.39 0.73
C MET A 176 0.32 11.30 1.74
N PRO A 177 -0.12 11.30 3.01
CA PRO A 177 -1.40 10.86 3.55
C PRO A 177 -2.53 11.84 3.21
N THR A 178 -3.65 11.35 2.71
CA THR A 178 -4.79 12.20 2.36
C THR A 178 -5.93 12.05 3.38
N PRO A 179 -6.75 13.11 3.61
CA PRO A 179 -6.41 14.52 3.50
C PRO A 179 -5.44 14.87 4.62
N GLY A 180 -4.51 15.73 4.38
CA GLY A 180 -3.59 16.12 5.42
C GLY A 180 -2.85 17.41 5.06
N ASP A 181 -2.44 18.15 6.08
CA ASP A 181 -1.41 19.14 5.92
C ASP A 181 -0.09 18.40 5.68
N SER A 182 0.63 18.77 4.64
CA SER A 182 1.88 18.14 4.22
C SER A 182 3.00 18.13 5.27
N GLU A 183 2.81 18.83 6.39
CA GLU A 183 3.79 18.88 7.49
C GLU A 183 3.40 18.06 8.71
N GLU A 184 2.21 17.44 8.72
CA GLU A 184 1.73 16.64 9.84
C GLU A 184 2.15 15.17 9.73
N ILE A 185 2.30 14.52 10.89
CA ILE A 185 2.41 13.07 10.97
C ILE A 185 0.99 12.52 11.09
N ALA A 186 0.56 11.79 10.09
CA ALA A 186 -0.69 11.07 10.10
C ALA A 186 -0.53 9.66 10.68
N LEU A 187 -1.62 9.07 11.16
CA LEU A 187 -1.71 7.68 11.60
C LEU A 187 -2.74 6.95 10.75
N PRO A 188 -2.41 6.57 9.51
CA PRO A 188 -3.34 5.87 8.64
C PRO A 188 -3.75 4.50 9.17
N GLU A 189 -2.88 3.77 9.87
CA GLU A 189 -3.21 2.42 10.29
C GLU A 189 -2.86 2.15 11.75
N LEU A 190 -3.81 1.59 12.48
CA LEU A 190 -3.65 0.98 13.79
C LEU A 190 -4.70 -0.12 13.95
N TYR A 191 -4.33 -1.35 13.76
CA TYR A 191 -5.25 -2.48 13.83
C TYR A 191 -4.64 -3.72 14.49
N LEU A 192 -5.52 -4.50 15.09
CA LEU A 192 -5.24 -5.80 15.67
C LEU A 192 -5.51 -6.91 14.63
N VAL A 193 -4.64 -7.90 14.59
CA VAL A 193 -4.86 -9.16 13.88
C VAL A 193 -4.82 -10.31 14.87
N GLN A 194 -5.74 -11.25 14.73
CA GLN A 194 -5.78 -12.48 15.52
C GLN A 194 -5.96 -13.69 14.60
N ALA A 195 -4.97 -14.57 14.58
CA ALA A 195 -5.08 -15.87 13.96
C ALA A 195 -5.89 -16.83 14.85
N LEU A 196 -6.81 -17.55 14.23
CA LEU A 196 -7.67 -18.56 14.84
C LEU A 196 -7.44 -19.91 14.17
N PRO A 197 -7.88 -21.02 14.79
CA PRO A 197 -7.86 -22.33 14.15
C PRO A 197 -8.56 -22.34 12.79
N ALA A 198 -8.24 -23.32 11.95
CA ALA A 198 -8.81 -23.51 10.60
C ALA A 198 -8.41 -22.41 9.59
N ASN A 199 -7.23 -21.81 9.74
CA ASN A 199 -6.68 -20.76 8.86
C ASN A 199 -7.61 -19.55 8.74
N LEU A 200 -8.22 -19.15 9.83
CA LEU A 200 -9.04 -17.95 9.94
C LEU A 200 -8.23 -16.83 10.62
N LEU A 201 -8.27 -15.63 10.03
CA LEU A 201 -7.74 -14.41 10.61
C LEU A 201 -8.85 -13.41 10.82
N LEU A 202 -8.83 -12.74 11.94
CA LEU A 202 -9.68 -11.60 12.24
C LEU A 202 -8.82 -10.33 12.31
N LEU A 203 -9.35 -9.25 11.77
CA LEU A 203 -8.73 -7.92 11.78
C LEU A 203 -9.73 -6.92 12.36
N ALA A 204 -9.27 -6.00 13.19
CA ALA A 204 -10.12 -4.95 13.74
C ALA A 204 -9.29 -3.70 14.04
N GLY A 205 -9.77 -2.54 13.62
CA GLY A 205 -9.11 -1.26 13.85
C GLY A 205 -9.20 -0.32 12.66
N LYS A 206 -8.31 0.66 12.62
CA LYS A 206 -8.15 1.60 11.53
C LYS A 206 -7.12 1.04 10.54
N ALA A 207 -7.51 0.86 9.27
CA ALA A 207 -6.62 0.27 8.27
C ALA A 207 -6.91 0.79 6.85
N ASN A 208 -5.92 0.65 5.96
CA ASN A 208 -6.09 0.80 4.52
C ASN A 208 -6.73 -0.48 3.94
N TRP A 209 -8.05 -0.57 4.03
CA TRP A 209 -8.79 -1.76 3.63
C TRP A 209 -8.75 -2.03 2.13
N ALA A 210 -8.74 -0.97 1.30
CA ALA A 210 -8.60 -1.08 -0.16
C ALA A 210 -7.25 -1.69 -0.53
N GLY A 211 -6.18 -1.23 0.09
CA GLY A 211 -4.84 -1.75 -0.13
C GLY A 211 -4.62 -3.17 0.36
N LEU A 212 -5.40 -3.66 1.33
CA LEU A 212 -5.39 -5.07 1.74
C LEU A 212 -6.10 -5.97 0.72
N ALA A 213 -7.04 -5.42 -0.07
CA ALA A 213 -7.84 -6.16 -1.04
C ALA A 213 -7.22 -6.17 -2.44
N ASP A 214 -6.90 -5.01 -3.02
CA ASP A 214 -6.45 -4.87 -4.41
C ASP A 214 -4.94 -5.12 -4.58
N THR A 215 -4.43 -6.25 -4.09
CA THR A 215 -3.01 -6.61 -4.20
C THR A 215 -2.68 -7.19 -5.57
N ASN A 216 -1.45 -6.92 -6.09
CA ASN A 216 -0.94 -7.44 -7.36
C ASN A 216 0.59 -7.58 -7.32
N LEU A 217 1.14 -8.62 -7.96
CA LEU A 217 2.59 -8.88 -7.92
C LEU A 217 3.41 -7.87 -8.73
N PHE A 218 2.87 -7.34 -9.82
CA PHE A 218 3.60 -6.54 -10.79
C PHE A 218 3.19 -5.06 -10.79
N ALA A 219 2.06 -4.74 -10.15
CA ALA A 219 1.46 -3.42 -10.22
C ALA A 219 0.67 -3.13 -8.93
N ASN A 220 1.36 -2.81 -7.83
CA ASN A 220 0.72 -2.52 -6.54
C ASN A 220 1.63 -1.76 -5.57
N ASN A 221 2.93 -1.67 -5.83
CA ASN A 221 3.86 -1.01 -4.91
C ASN A 221 4.22 0.37 -5.47
N GLU A 222 3.59 1.41 -4.94
CA GLU A 222 3.79 2.81 -5.29
C GLU A 222 5.20 3.32 -5.05
N ARG A 223 6.04 2.57 -4.34
CA ARG A 223 7.42 2.97 -3.99
C ARG A 223 8.47 2.33 -4.86
N THR A 224 8.17 1.20 -5.51
CA THR A 224 9.16 0.47 -6.31
C THR A 224 8.66 0.09 -7.70
N GLN A 225 7.34 0.17 -7.95
CA GLN A 225 6.71 -0.18 -9.22
C GLN A 225 6.14 1.07 -9.91
N PHE A 226 4.96 1.00 -10.50
CA PHE A 226 4.30 2.13 -11.14
C PHE A 226 4.03 3.28 -10.15
N MET A 227 3.94 4.50 -10.68
CA MET A 227 3.57 5.70 -9.93
C MET A 227 2.12 6.10 -10.17
N ASP A 228 1.60 5.87 -11.39
CA ASP A 228 0.22 6.19 -11.75
C ASP A 228 -0.79 5.41 -10.90
N THR A 229 -1.75 6.13 -10.32
CA THR A 229 -2.75 5.56 -9.41
C THR A 229 -3.55 4.42 -10.04
N GLY A 230 -3.93 4.53 -11.33
CA GLY A 230 -4.68 3.50 -12.04
C GLY A 230 -3.87 2.22 -12.27
N LEU A 231 -2.53 2.31 -12.29
CA LEU A 231 -1.65 1.15 -12.37
C LEU A 231 -1.32 0.56 -10.99
N VAL A 232 -1.38 1.37 -9.92
CA VAL A 232 -1.16 0.90 -8.54
C VAL A 232 -2.41 0.26 -7.96
N ASN A 233 -3.58 0.91 -8.10
CA ASN A 233 -4.85 0.48 -7.53
C ASN A 233 -6.00 0.67 -8.52
N ASN A 234 -7.14 0.02 -8.24
CA ASN A 234 -8.37 0.29 -8.96
C ASN A 234 -9.07 1.52 -8.36
N PRO A 235 -9.19 2.65 -9.09
CA PRO A 235 -9.71 3.90 -8.54
C PRO A 235 -11.19 3.83 -8.14
N ILE A 236 -11.98 2.86 -8.65
CA ILE A 236 -13.37 2.64 -8.22
C ILE A 236 -13.44 2.34 -6.73
N LEU A 237 -12.43 1.67 -6.14
CA LEU A 237 -12.40 1.38 -4.71
C LEU A 237 -12.44 2.63 -3.85
N GLY A 238 -11.86 3.75 -4.30
CA GLY A 238 -11.85 5.01 -3.58
C GLY A 238 -13.25 5.61 -3.34
N ALA A 239 -14.25 5.25 -4.17
CA ALA A 239 -15.63 5.66 -3.98
C ALA A 239 -16.35 4.88 -2.86
N PHE A 240 -15.81 3.73 -2.46
CA PHE A 240 -16.41 2.83 -1.47
C PHE A 240 -15.67 2.86 -0.13
N VAL A 241 -14.34 2.87 -0.20
CA VAL A 241 -13.47 2.80 0.97
C VAL A 241 -12.48 3.95 0.91
N PRO A 242 -12.46 4.85 1.90
CA PRO A 242 -11.43 5.90 1.95
C PRO A 242 -10.05 5.27 2.14
N TYR A 243 -9.00 6.07 1.95
CA TYR A 243 -7.61 5.62 2.16
C TYR A 243 -7.45 4.83 3.46
N THR A 244 -8.10 5.31 4.53
CA THR A 244 -8.11 4.63 5.82
C THR A 244 -9.43 4.84 6.55
N SER A 245 -9.94 3.82 7.23
CA SER A 245 -11.14 3.90 8.06
C SER A 245 -11.16 2.85 9.17
N LEU A 246 -12.01 3.06 10.16
CA LEU A 246 -12.31 2.03 11.17
C LEU A 246 -13.13 0.91 10.55
N GLY A 247 -12.79 -0.32 10.93
CA GLY A 247 -13.53 -1.47 10.46
C GLY A 247 -13.11 -2.76 11.14
N LEU A 248 -13.73 -3.81 10.68
CA LEU A 248 -13.42 -5.19 11.03
C LEU A 248 -13.46 -6.06 9.78
N GLY A 249 -12.66 -7.11 9.80
CA GLY A 249 -12.58 -8.06 8.69
C GLY A 249 -12.22 -9.45 9.14
N GLY A 250 -12.49 -10.40 8.26
CA GLY A 250 -12.08 -11.77 8.42
C GLY A 250 -11.53 -12.32 7.12
N VAL A 251 -10.44 -13.09 7.20
CA VAL A 251 -9.82 -13.76 6.07
C VAL A 251 -9.75 -15.25 6.38
N TRP A 252 -10.32 -16.07 5.52
CA TRP A 252 -10.30 -17.51 5.63
C TRP A 252 -9.59 -18.14 4.44
N ALA A 253 -8.54 -18.93 4.71
CA ALA A 253 -7.78 -19.66 3.71
C ALA A 253 -8.04 -21.18 3.85
N PRO A 254 -9.13 -21.74 3.23
CA PRO A 254 -9.43 -23.16 3.31
C PRO A 254 -8.34 -24.04 2.70
N SER A 255 -7.52 -23.47 1.83
CA SER A 255 -6.34 -24.13 1.26
C SER A 255 -5.31 -23.11 0.79
N LYS A 256 -4.11 -23.55 0.43
CA LYS A 256 -3.06 -22.68 -0.15
C LYS A 256 -3.44 -22.01 -1.47
N LYS A 257 -4.51 -22.48 -2.13
CA LYS A 257 -4.96 -21.94 -3.42
C LYS A 257 -6.18 -21.04 -3.31
N HIS A 258 -6.89 -21.05 -2.20
CA HIS A 258 -8.16 -20.36 -2.07
C HIS A 258 -8.18 -19.48 -0.82
N THR A 259 -8.55 -18.22 -0.99
CA THR A 259 -8.74 -17.28 0.11
C THR A 259 -10.07 -16.56 -0.07
N VAL A 260 -10.80 -16.39 1.03
CA VAL A 260 -12.02 -15.59 1.11
C VAL A 260 -11.81 -14.52 2.16
N ALA A 261 -12.11 -13.28 1.84
CA ALA A 261 -12.09 -12.17 2.78
C ALA A 261 -13.43 -11.47 2.81
N LEU A 262 -13.85 -11.03 4.00
CA LEU A 262 -15.04 -10.21 4.22
C LEU A 262 -14.65 -9.05 5.12
N ILE A 263 -15.16 -7.85 4.80
CA ILE A 263 -14.95 -6.63 5.59
C ILE A 263 -16.27 -5.89 5.83
N GLY A 264 -16.34 -5.21 6.97
CA GLY A 264 -17.33 -4.19 7.27
C GLY A 264 -16.62 -2.96 7.83
N VAL A 265 -16.68 -1.84 7.12
CA VAL A 265 -15.88 -0.66 7.41
C VAL A 265 -16.74 0.60 7.36
N GLN A 266 -16.29 1.67 8.02
CA GLN A 266 -16.88 3.00 7.86
C GLN A 266 -16.60 3.51 6.43
N SER A 267 -17.62 4.09 5.79
CA SER A 267 -17.49 4.67 4.45
C SER A 267 -16.77 6.03 4.45
N GLU A 268 -16.45 6.57 5.62
CA GLU A 268 -15.69 7.80 5.81
C GLU A 268 -14.51 7.56 6.74
N GLY A 269 -13.43 8.29 6.50
CA GLY A 269 -12.22 8.22 7.31
C GLY A 269 -11.15 9.14 6.73
N ASP A 270 -10.18 9.48 7.56
CA ASP A 270 -8.99 10.22 7.14
C ASP A 270 -7.77 9.78 7.95
N ALA A 271 -6.58 10.03 7.41
CA ALA A 271 -5.33 9.59 8.02
C ALA A 271 -4.96 10.41 9.27
N THR A 272 -5.45 11.63 9.41
CA THR A 272 -5.10 12.58 10.49
C THR A 272 -6.03 12.48 11.69
N SER A 273 -7.17 11.77 11.58
CA SER A 273 -8.12 11.58 12.69
C SER A 273 -8.07 10.16 13.27
N SER A 274 -8.61 9.99 14.46
CA SER A 274 -8.75 8.67 15.08
C SER A 274 -9.79 7.77 14.37
N GLY A 275 -10.66 8.35 13.53
CA GLY A 275 -11.79 7.68 12.91
C GLY A 275 -13.05 7.59 13.79
N PHE A 276 -12.94 7.69 15.11
CA PHE A 276 -14.12 7.61 16.00
C PHE A 276 -15.05 8.81 15.90
N ASN A 277 -14.57 9.97 15.49
CA ASN A 277 -15.35 11.19 15.24
C ASN A 277 -16.17 11.14 13.93
N LYS A 278 -15.87 10.18 13.06
CA LYS A 278 -16.55 9.91 11.79
C LYS A 278 -17.53 8.72 11.88
N SER A 279 -17.79 8.21 13.09
CA SER A 279 -18.74 7.11 13.30
C SER A 279 -20.15 7.58 13.03
N GLY A 280 -20.54 7.59 11.74
CA GLY A 280 -21.90 7.78 11.28
C GLY A 280 -22.59 6.45 11.02
N ASP A 281 -23.81 6.52 10.46
CA ASP A 281 -24.58 5.35 10.05
C ASP A 281 -24.09 4.78 8.69
N ASP A 282 -23.10 5.42 8.07
CA ASP A 282 -22.58 5.06 6.74
C ASP A 282 -21.51 3.99 6.85
N TYR A 283 -21.73 2.88 6.16
CA TYR A 283 -20.82 1.73 6.13
C TYR A 283 -20.63 1.20 4.72
N THR A 284 -19.50 0.51 4.53
CA THR A 284 -19.22 -0.30 3.35
C THR A 284 -19.01 -1.76 3.78
N LEU A 285 -19.65 -2.66 3.04
CA LEU A 285 -19.42 -4.10 3.12
C LEU A 285 -18.62 -4.52 1.90
N GLY A 286 -17.57 -5.30 2.11
CA GLY A 286 -16.72 -5.83 1.03
C GLY A 286 -16.52 -7.33 1.14
N GLY A 287 -16.43 -7.99 0.01
CA GLY A 287 -16.09 -9.39 -0.10
C GLY A 287 -15.07 -9.64 -1.20
N GLN A 288 -14.10 -10.51 -0.94
CA GLN A 288 -13.11 -10.94 -1.91
C GLN A 288 -13.00 -12.45 -1.94
N TYR A 289 -12.91 -13.00 -3.12
CA TYR A 289 -12.44 -14.36 -3.36
C TYR A 289 -11.16 -14.33 -4.20
N GLN A 290 -10.13 -15.05 -3.75
CA GLN A 290 -8.87 -15.20 -4.47
C GLN A 290 -8.59 -16.68 -4.76
N PHE A 291 -8.21 -16.95 -6.01
CA PHE A 291 -7.67 -18.21 -6.45
C PHE A 291 -6.21 -18.04 -6.86
N SER A 292 -5.28 -18.79 -6.24
CA SER A 292 -3.83 -18.69 -6.43
C SER A 292 -3.26 -20.01 -6.94
N PRO A 293 -3.38 -20.32 -8.24
CA PRO A 293 -2.79 -21.52 -8.82
C PRO A 293 -1.27 -21.35 -9.01
N ILE A 294 -0.60 -22.50 -9.02
CA ILE A 294 0.76 -22.62 -9.55
C ILE A 294 0.65 -23.52 -10.78
N LEU A 295 0.89 -22.94 -11.96
CA LEU A 295 0.87 -23.67 -13.23
C LEU A 295 2.19 -24.42 -13.46
N ASP A 296 2.23 -25.25 -14.50
CA ASP A 296 3.43 -26.01 -14.89
C ASP A 296 4.63 -25.05 -15.10
N GLY A 297 5.82 -25.46 -14.66
CA GLY A 297 6.99 -24.57 -14.66
C GLY A 297 7.09 -23.63 -13.45
N ASN A 298 6.28 -23.89 -12.41
CA ASN A 298 6.23 -23.09 -11.17
C ASN A 298 5.76 -21.66 -11.38
N LEU A 299 4.83 -21.46 -12.33
CA LEU A 299 4.28 -20.16 -12.69
C LEU A 299 3.14 -19.79 -11.73
N GLN A 300 3.46 -18.98 -10.74
CA GLN A 300 2.48 -18.48 -9.78
C GLN A 300 1.54 -17.47 -10.44
N GLY A 301 0.24 -17.57 -10.11
CA GLY A 301 -0.77 -16.59 -10.49
C GLY A 301 -1.73 -16.30 -9.34
N ASN A 302 -2.41 -15.16 -9.39
CA ASN A 302 -3.48 -14.77 -8.48
C ASN A 302 -4.63 -14.17 -9.26
N TYR A 303 -5.83 -14.67 -9.00
CA TYR A 303 -7.07 -14.26 -9.65
C TYR A 303 -8.05 -13.84 -8.56
N ARG A 304 -8.45 -12.58 -8.53
CA ARG A 304 -9.29 -11.99 -7.48
C ARG A 304 -10.58 -11.48 -8.06
N ILE A 305 -11.67 -11.74 -7.36
CA ILE A 305 -12.97 -11.12 -7.57
C ILE A 305 -13.29 -10.37 -6.28
N ILE A 306 -13.65 -9.08 -6.40
CA ILE A 306 -13.97 -8.21 -5.29
C ILE A 306 -15.36 -7.65 -5.54
N VAL A 307 -16.19 -7.63 -4.51
CA VAL A 307 -17.53 -7.00 -4.53
C VAL A 307 -17.62 -6.03 -3.35
N GLY A 308 -18.25 -4.89 -3.60
CA GLY A 308 -18.47 -3.86 -2.58
C GLY A 308 -19.91 -3.36 -2.60
N TYR A 309 -20.41 -3.02 -1.42
CA TYR A 309 -21.68 -2.32 -1.21
C TYR A 309 -21.48 -1.22 -0.18
N SER A 310 -21.99 -0.01 -0.44
CA SER A 310 -21.99 1.11 0.50
C SER A 310 -23.37 1.74 0.59
N ASN A 311 -23.82 2.03 1.80
CA ASN A 311 -25.05 2.77 2.04
C ASN A 311 -24.83 4.29 2.11
N LYS A 312 -23.61 4.77 1.87
CA LYS A 312 -23.27 6.19 1.92
C LYS A 312 -24.07 6.98 0.88
N ASP A 313 -24.61 8.11 1.32
CA ASP A 313 -25.24 9.09 0.44
C ASP A 313 -24.18 9.81 -0.39
N ILE A 314 -24.25 9.63 -1.70
CA ILE A 314 -23.35 10.26 -2.68
C ILE A 314 -24.13 11.12 -3.68
N PRO A 315 -23.52 12.16 -4.29
CA PRO A 315 -24.17 12.97 -5.31
C PRO A 315 -24.71 12.09 -6.45
N ARG A 316 -25.84 12.50 -6.99
CA ARG A 316 -26.51 11.84 -8.12
C ARG A 316 -26.31 12.67 -9.38
N TYR A 317 -25.99 12.02 -10.49
CA TYR A 317 -25.68 12.67 -11.76
C TYR A 317 -26.82 12.59 -12.79
N ASP A 318 -27.74 11.62 -12.74
CA ASP A 318 -28.89 11.46 -13.64
C ASP A 318 -30.06 12.38 -13.26
N ILE A 319 -29.83 13.67 -13.11
CA ILE A 319 -30.82 14.64 -12.65
C ILE A 319 -31.31 15.56 -13.76
N ASP A 320 -32.50 16.16 -13.56
CA ASP A 320 -32.99 17.18 -14.51
C ASP A 320 -32.06 18.40 -14.54
N PRO A 321 -31.68 18.90 -15.73
CA PRO A 321 -30.78 20.06 -15.87
C PRO A 321 -31.21 21.31 -15.07
N ARG A 322 -32.52 21.50 -14.87
CA ARG A 322 -33.01 22.65 -14.06
C ARG A 322 -32.72 22.44 -12.59
N HIS A 323 -32.76 21.20 -12.11
CA HIS A 323 -32.39 20.87 -10.74
C HIS A 323 -30.90 21.08 -10.53
N LEU A 324 -30.06 20.61 -11.46
CA LEU A 324 -28.60 20.83 -11.44
C LEU A 324 -28.25 22.32 -11.36
N ILE A 325 -28.91 23.17 -12.20
CA ILE A 325 -28.70 24.62 -12.12
C ILE A 325 -29.13 25.15 -10.74
N GLY A 326 -30.25 24.66 -10.22
CA GLY A 326 -30.72 25.02 -8.87
C GLY A 326 -29.73 24.66 -7.75
N GLU A 327 -29.08 23.50 -7.85
CA GLU A 327 -28.02 23.08 -6.93
C GLU A 327 -26.79 24.02 -7.00
N ILE A 328 -26.33 24.32 -8.21
CA ILE A 328 -25.15 25.16 -8.45
C ILE A 328 -25.36 26.59 -7.89
N ILE A 329 -26.56 27.17 -8.07
CA ILE A 329 -26.88 28.50 -7.55
C ILE A 329 -27.37 28.48 -6.09
N GLY A 330 -27.41 27.32 -5.46
CA GLY A 330 -27.72 27.15 -4.04
C GLY A 330 -29.21 27.30 -3.68
N VAL A 331 -30.11 27.18 -4.65
CA VAL A 331 -31.60 27.24 -4.42
C VAL A 331 -32.22 25.85 -4.34
N ALA A 332 -31.55 24.81 -4.75
CA ALA A 332 -31.94 23.41 -4.56
C ALA A 332 -30.90 22.65 -3.76
N PRO A 333 -31.29 21.65 -2.93
CA PRO A 333 -30.34 20.77 -2.27
C PRO A 333 -29.70 19.82 -3.26
N VAL A 334 -28.46 19.41 -3.00
CA VAL A 334 -27.76 18.40 -3.82
C VAL A 334 -28.55 17.10 -3.79
N ALA A 335 -28.95 16.62 -4.97
CA ALA A 335 -29.61 15.32 -5.12
C ALA A 335 -28.63 14.22 -4.74
N LYS A 336 -29.04 13.30 -3.88
CA LYS A 336 -28.22 12.22 -3.37
C LYS A 336 -28.87 10.87 -3.64
N LYS A 337 -28.03 9.86 -3.69
CA LYS A 337 -28.42 8.45 -3.78
C LYS A 337 -27.54 7.61 -2.89
N SER A 338 -28.15 6.70 -2.17
CA SER A 338 -27.50 5.63 -1.42
C SER A 338 -27.43 4.35 -2.26
N ASP A 339 -27.05 3.24 -1.63
CA ASP A 339 -27.00 1.89 -2.25
C ASP A 339 -26.00 1.76 -3.38
N ASN A 340 -24.79 2.27 -3.19
CA ASN A 340 -23.70 2.10 -4.15
C ASN A 340 -23.14 0.67 -4.12
N TYR A 341 -22.77 0.13 -5.27
CA TYR A 341 -22.14 -1.20 -5.38
C TYR A 341 -21.07 -1.22 -6.45
N ALA A 342 -20.08 -2.11 -6.29
CA ALA A 342 -19.02 -2.32 -7.26
C ALA A 342 -18.71 -3.80 -7.44
N PHE A 343 -18.24 -4.13 -8.65
CA PHE A 343 -17.67 -5.41 -8.99
C PHE A 343 -16.29 -5.20 -9.61
N LEU A 344 -15.25 -5.85 -9.08
CA LEU A 344 -13.89 -5.69 -9.57
C LEU A 344 -13.24 -7.06 -9.78
N VAL A 345 -12.32 -7.08 -10.73
CA VAL A 345 -11.44 -8.22 -11.02
C VAL A 345 -10.01 -7.73 -11.00
N ASN A 346 -9.12 -8.50 -10.36
CA ASN A 346 -7.68 -8.24 -10.36
C ASN A 346 -6.94 -9.55 -10.61
N ILE A 347 -6.04 -9.56 -11.57
CA ILE A 347 -5.27 -10.72 -11.94
C ILE A 347 -3.79 -10.40 -12.06
N ASP A 348 -2.96 -11.35 -11.65
CA ASP A 348 -1.54 -11.40 -11.98
C ASP A 348 -1.13 -12.84 -12.27
N GLN A 349 -0.24 -13.05 -13.26
CA GLN A 349 0.19 -14.36 -13.68
C GLN A 349 1.62 -14.32 -14.22
N TYR A 350 2.54 -15.06 -13.61
CA TYR A 350 3.83 -15.32 -14.22
C TYR A 350 3.66 -16.08 -15.54
N LEU A 351 4.35 -15.62 -16.58
CA LEU A 351 4.44 -16.28 -17.88
C LEU A 351 5.73 -17.09 -18.01
N TRP A 352 6.77 -16.66 -17.32
CA TRP A 352 8.04 -17.32 -17.31
C TRP A 352 8.83 -16.96 -16.03
N VAL A 353 9.56 -17.95 -15.49
CA VAL A 353 10.45 -17.77 -14.34
C VAL A 353 11.81 -18.42 -14.59
N LYS A 354 12.88 -17.75 -14.18
CA LYS A 354 14.25 -18.23 -14.30
C LYS A 354 14.47 -19.43 -13.39
N GLY A 355 15.07 -20.50 -13.93
CA GLY A 355 15.44 -21.68 -13.14
C GLY A 355 14.25 -22.42 -12.51
N GLY A 356 13.06 -22.37 -13.14
CA GLY A 356 11.87 -23.05 -12.62
C GLY A 356 11.38 -22.50 -11.29
N GLY A 357 11.61 -21.19 -11.02
CA GLY A 357 11.15 -20.54 -9.80
C GLY A 357 11.97 -20.86 -8.55
N SER A 358 13.12 -21.50 -8.70
CA SER A 358 14.02 -21.72 -7.58
C SER A 358 14.62 -20.38 -7.13
N ALA A 359 14.11 -19.86 -6.02
CA ALA A 359 14.61 -18.65 -5.38
C ALA A 359 15.92 -18.90 -4.61
N ALA A 360 16.89 -19.57 -5.24
CA ALA A 360 18.17 -19.83 -4.61
C ALA A 360 18.86 -18.51 -4.22
N GLY A 361 18.83 -18.18 -2.93
CA GLY A 361 19.42 -16.96 -2.36
C GLY A 361 18.52 -15.71 -2.35
N ARG A 362 17.25 -15.81 -2.71
CA ARG A 362 16.29 -14.68 -2.76
C ARG A 362 15.10 -14.94 -1.82
N ARG A 363 15.36 -15.09 -0.53
CA ARG A 363 14.37 -15.57 0.46
C ARG A 363 13.06 -14.76 0.46
N ASP A 364 13.12 -13.45 0.19
CA ASP A 364 12.00 -12.53 0.36
C ASP A 364 11.63 -11.74 -0.90
N LEU A 365 12.22 -12.07 -2.05
CA LEU A 365 11.91 -11.41 -3.32
C LEU A 365 11.15 -12.35 -4.24
N PRO A 366 10.21 -11.83 -5.06
CA PRO A 366 9.54 -12.61 -6.08
C PRO A 366 10.55 -13.28 -7.04
N PRO A 367 10.18 -14.41 -7.66
CA PRO A 367 11.04 -15.08 -8.64
C PRO A 367 11.49 -14.14 -9.75
N VAL A 368 12.74 -14.29 -10.21
CA VAL A 368 13.19 -13.64 -11.45
C VAL A 368 12.35 -14.16 -12.59
N GLY A 369 11.70 -13.29 -13.32
CA GLY A 369 10.79 -13.69 -14.36
C GLY A 369 9.92 -12.55 -14.88
N VAL A 370 8.98 -12.89 -15.72
CA VAL A 370 8.04 -11.96 -16.34
C VAL A 370 6.62 -12.49 -16.22
N GLY A 371 5.68 -11.57 -16.00
CA GLY A 371 4.26 -11.89 -15.93
C GLY A 371 3.38 -10.78 -16.45
N LEU A 372 2.11 -11.10 -16.57
CA LEU A 372 1.04 -10.16 -16.91
C LEU A 372 0.29 -9.76 -15.65
N PHE A 373 -0.25 -8.55 -15.68
CA PHE A 373 -1.24 -8.10 -14.71
C PHE A 373 -2.42 -7.45 -15.41
N GLY A 374 -3.56 -7.40 -14.73
CA GLY A 374 -4.72 -6.68 -15.22
C GLY A 374 -5.75 -6.45 -14.13
N ARG A 375 -6.49 -5.36 -14.26
CA ARG A 375 -7.63 -5.01 -13.42
C ARG A 375 -8.79 -4.59 -14.29
N ALA A 376 -10.00 -4.83 -13.79
CA ALA A 376 -11.22 -4.26 -14.32
C ALA A 376 -12.16 -3.92 -13.16
N GLY A 377 -13.01 -2.91 -13.35
CA GLY A 377 -13.98 -2.53 -12.33
C GLY A 377 -15.22 -1.90 -12.94
N TRP A 378 -16.35 -2.06 -12.27
CA TRP A 378 -17.66 -1.51 -12.67
C TRP A 378 -18.42 -1.00 -11.45
N ALA A 379 -19.06 0.17 -11.59
CA ALA A 379 -19.95 0.78 -10.62
C ALA A 379 -21.11 1.50 -11.33
N PRO A 380 -22.24 1.81 -10.66
CA PRO A 380 -23.35 2.54 -11.28
C PRO A 380 -22.93 3.93 -11.76
N LYS A 381 -23.24 4.26 -13.00
CA LYS A 381 -22.89 5.54 -13.63
C LYS A 381 -23.63 6.76 -13.06
N ASP A 382 -24.83 6.55 -12.55
CA ASP A 382 -25.71 7.62 -12.05
C ASP A 382 -25.26 8.24 -10.72
N ARG A 383 -24.16 7.70 -10.12
CA ARG A 383 -23.69 8.12 -8.80
C ARG A 383 -22.17 7.99 -8.60
N ASN A 384 -21.43 7.50 -9.56
CA ASN A 384 -19.99 7.42 -9.51
C ASN A 384 -19.36 8.26 -10.61
N VAL A 385 -18.30 8.98 -10.28
CA VAL A 385 -17.49 9.73 -11.26
C VAL A 385 -16.88 8.75 -12.27
N ILE A 386 -16.39 7.62 -11.76
CA ILE A 386 -15.80 6.53 -12.54
C ILE A 386 -16.76 5.35 -12.46
N ASP A 387 -17.35 4.96 -13.56
CA ASP A 387 -18.28 3.83 -13.62
C ASP A 387 -17.64 2.57 -14.23
N GLN A 388 -16.53 2.72 -14.98
CA GLN A 388 -15.73 1.60 -15.49
C GLN A 388 -14.25 1.94 -15.39
N PHE A 389 -13.46 0.91 -15.13
CA PHE A 389 -12.00 1.01 -15.06
C PHE A 389 -11.36 -0.24 -15.64
N TYR A 390 -10.24 -0.06 -16.33
CA TYR A 390 -9.44 -1.13 -16.90
C TYR A 390 -7.95 -0.81 -16.75
N SER A 391 -7.13 -1.80 -16.37
CA SER A 391 -5.68 -1.70 -16.53
C SER A 391 -5.11 -3.04 -16.96
N VAL A 392 -4.02 -2.98 -17.72
CA VAL A 392 -3.30 -4.16 -18.17
C VAL A 392 -1.84 -3.81 -18.41
N GLY A 393 -0.96 -4.76 -18.15
CA GLY A 393 0.46 -4.57 -18.40
C GLY A 393 1.27 -5.84 -18.24
N ILE A 394 2.56 -5.65 -18.44
CA ILE A 394 3.59 -6.65 -18.27
C ILE A 394 4.62 -6.12 -17.29
N GLY A 395 5.08 -6.97 -16.39
CA GLY A 395 6.09 -6.60 -15.40
C GLY A 395 6.99 -7.78 -15.06
N GLY A 396 8.07 -7.49 -14.39
CA GLY A 396 9.00 -8.54 -14.03
C GLY A 396 10.10 -8.11 -13.07
N TYR A 397 10.84 -9.13 -12.66
CA TYR A 397 12.03 -9.00 -11.82
C TYR A 397 13.24 -9.51 -12.60
N GLY A 398 14.33 -8.71 -12.63
CA GLY A 398 15.52 -9.01 -13.41
C GLY A 398 15.28 -9.00 -14.93
N MET A 399 16.06 -9.76 -15.67
CA MET A 399 15.95 -10.08 -17.09
C MET A 399 16.33 -8.99 -18.10
N ILE A 400 16.16 -7.71 -17.79
CA ILE A 400 16.45 -6.62 -18.72
C ILE A 400 17.99 -6.42 -18.84
N ILE A 401 18.66 -6.32 -17.68
CA ILE A 401 20.12 -6.15 -17.63
C ILE A 401 20.75 -7.42 -17.03
N PRO A 402 21.67 -8.08 -17.71
CA PRO A 402 22.36 -9.26 -17.17
C PRO A 402 23.04 -9.00 -15.82
N GLY A 403 22.83 -9.89 -14.85
CA GLY A 403 23.38 -9.77 -13.50
C GLY A 403 22.59 -8.87 -12.55
N ARG A 404 21.51 -8.25 -13.02
CA ARG A 404 20.61 -7.38 -12.25
C ARG A 404 19.28 -8.09 -11.92
N ASP A 405 19.38 -9.24 -11.27
CA ASP A 405 18.22 -10.10 -11.00
C ASP A 405 17.23 -9.50 -9.98
N ASN A 406 17.62 -8.47 -9.23
CA ASN A 406 16.79 -7.82 -8.21
C ASN A 406 16.11 -6.54 -8.69
N ASP A 407 16.45 -6.07 -9.89
CA ASP A 407 15.77 -4.91 -10.47
C ASP A 407 14.33 -5.29 -10.85
N GLN A 408 13.44 -4.30 -10.80
CA GLN A 408 12.05 -4.45 -11.22
C GLN A 408 11.78 -3.57 -12.44
N TRP A 409 10.81 -3.96 -13.25
CA TRP A 409 10.42 -3.18 -14.42
C TRP A 409 8.97 -3.47 -14.78
N GLY A 410 8.36 -2.54 -15.49
CA GLY A 410 7.00 -2.73 -15.99
C GLY A 410 6.65 -1.76 -17.09
N ILE A 411 5.65 -2.17 -17.89
CA ILE A 411 4.96 -1.35 -18.89
C ILE A 411 3.47 -1.61 -18.68
N GLY A 412 2.69 -0.55 -18.52
CA GLY A 412 1.26 -0.65 -18.26
C GLY A 412 0.45 0.42 -18.95
N TRP A 413 -0.82 0.12 -19.10
CA TRP A 413 -1.85 1.02 -19.54
C TRP A 413 -3.03 0.95 -18.57
N ALA A 414 -3.60 2.11 -18.26
CA ALA A 414 -4.85 2.25 -17.54
C ALA A 414 -5.83 3.09 -18.36
N GLY A 415 -7.10 2.71 -18.34
CA GLY A 415 -8.21 3.44 -18.94
C GLY A 415 -9.34 3.62 -17.93
N THR A 416 -9.64 4.87 -17.64
CA THR A 416 -10.66 5.28 -16.67
C THR A 416 -11.84 5.89 -17.40
N HIS A 417 -12.99 5.24 -17.37
CA HIS A 417 -14.23 5.74 -18.01
C HIS A 417 -14.95 6.67 -17.06
N ILE A 418 -15.18 7.89 -17.52
CA ILE A 418 -15.96 8.91 -16.81
C ILE A 418 -17.44 8.67 -17.11
N SER A 419 -18.23 8.59 -16.06
CA SER A 419 -19.67 8.37 -16.16
C SER A 419 -20.33 9.26 -17.21
N SER A 420 -21.14 8.64 -18.10
CA SER A 420 -21.88 9.40 -19.11
C SER A 420 -22.84 10.42 -18.49
N ASP A 421 -23.46 10.07 -17.36
CA ASP A 421 -24.42 10.95 -16.69
C ASP A 421 -23.70 12.19 -16.12
N LEU A 422 -22.50 12.03 -15.53
CA LEU A 422 -21.66 13.15 -15.11
C LEU A 422 -21.18 14.00 -16.29
N ARG A 423 -20.78 13.37 -17.41
CA ARG A 423 -20.33 14.10 -18.61
C ARG A 423 -21.44 14.96 -19.19
N ASP A 424 -22.67 14.43 -19.25
CA ASP A 424 -23.85 15.18 -19.71
C ASP A 424 -24.10 16.42 -18.83
N ASP A 425 -23.94 16.29 -17.50
CA ASP A 425 -24.04 17.42 -16.56
C ASP A 425 -22.92 18.45 -16.77
N LEU A 426 -21.69 18.00 -17.00
CA LEU A 426 -20.54 18.89 -17.25
C LEU A 426 -20.66 19.62 -18.61
N GLU A 427 -21.17 18.96 -19.65
CA GLU A 427 -21.40 19.58 -20.96
C GLU A 427 -22.46 20.70 -20.90
N LEU A 428 -23.50 20.56 -20.06
CA LEU A 428 -24.46 21.63 -19.78
C LEU A 428 -23.81 22.88 -19.18
N LEU A 429 -22.71 22.70 -18.47
CA LEU A 429 -21.91 23.77 -17.86
C LEU A 429 -20.81 24.32 -18.81
N GLY A 430 -20.75 23.78 -20.06
CA GLY A 430 -19.73 24.16 -21.05
C GLY A 430 -18.36 23.52 -20.79
N ILE A 431 -18.27 22.49 -19.97
CA ILE A 431 -17.04 21.75 -19.72
C ILE A 431 -17.04 20.49 -20.59
N GLY A 432 -16.22 20.49 -21.64
CA GLY A 432 -16.07 19.34 -22.54
C GLY A 432 -15.19 18.26 -21.89
N VAL A 433 -15.74 17.05 -21.73
CA VAL A 433 -15.05 15.89 -21.14
C VAL A 433 -15.19 14.70 -22.08
N ASP A 434 -14.12 14.01 -22.36
CA ASP A 434 -14.09 12.76 -23.13
C ASP A 434 -14.50 11.56 -22.26
N ASP A 435 -14.80 10.43 -22.90
CA ASP A 435 -15.31 9.24 -22.21
C ASP A 435 -14.23 8.58 -21.38
N PHE A 436 -12.98 8.63 -21.79
CA PHE A 436 -11.87 7.98 -21.13
C PHE A 436 -10.74 8.96 -20.84
N GLU A 437 -10.13 8.79 -19.68
CA GLU A 437 -8.75 9.16 -19.43
C GLU A 437 -7.87 7.93 -19.68
N HIS A 438 -6.74 8.10 -20.35
CA HIS A 438 -5.78 7.04 -20.60
C HIS A 438 -4.42 7.41 -20.00
N ALA A 439 -3.83 6.46 -19.28
CA ALA A 439 -2.47 6.57 -18.80
C ALA A 439 -1.62 5.40 -19.29
N PHE A 440 -0.47 5.71 -19.89
CA PHE A 440 0.58 4.75 -20.22
C PHE A 440 1.78 5.05 -19.35
N GLU A 441 2.33 4.04 -18.70
CA GLU A 441 3.55 4.20 -17.91
C GLU A 441 4.52 3.07 -18.18
N THR A 442 5.81 3.42 -18.20
CA THR A 442 6.92 2.48 -18.10
C THR A 442 7.85 2.89 -17.00
N PHE A 443 8.35 1.92 -16.25
CA PHE A 443 9.33 2.16 -15.20
C PHE A 443 10.45 1.13 -15.22
N TYR A 444 11.61 1.54 -14.69
CA TYR A 444 12.72 0.65 -14.35
C TYR A 444 13.24 1.01 -12.96
N ASN A 445 13.13 0.08 -12.02
CA ASN A 445 13.58 0.23 -10.64
C ASN A 445 14.90 -0.50 -10.45
N ILE A 446 15.94 0.25 -10.13
CA ILE A 446 17.32 -0.19 -9.94
C ILE A 446 17.52 -0.44 -8.44
N GLN A 447 17.77 -1.67 -8.02
CA GLN A 447 18.23 -1.92 -6.67
C GLN A 447 19.70 -1.47 -6.52
N LEU A 448 19.94 -0.29 -5.95
CA LEU A 448 21.28 0.23 -5.69
C LEU A 448 21.97 -0.58 -4.58
N THR A 449 21.24 -0.82 -3.51
CA THR A 449 21.56 -1.75 -2.42
C THR A 449 20.26 -2.44 -1.99
N PRO A 450 20.28 -3.48 -1.14
CA PRO A 450 19.03 -4.02 -0.62
C PRO A 450 18.17 -3.00 0.15
N ALA A 451 18.80 -1.94 0.69
CA ALA A 451 18.15 -0.86 1.43
C ALA A 451 17.79 0.36 0.56
N ALA A 452 18.23 0.44 -0.71
CA ALA A 452 18.05 1.64 -1.52
C ALA A 452 17.69 1.29 -2.96
N HIS A 453 16.62 1.89 -3.47
CA HIS A 453 16.08 1.69 -4.82
C HIS A 453 15.94 3.02 -5.55
N LEU A 454 16.37 3.06 -6.79
CA LEU A 454 16.17 4.19 -7.70
C LEU A 454 15.25 3.77 -8.85
N THR A 455 14.09 4.37 -8.96
CA THR A 455 13.19 4.18 -10.10
C THR A 455 13.36 5.34 -11.09
N VAL A 456 13.34 5.04 -12.37
CA VAL A 456 13.10 6.01 -13.45
C VAL A 456 11.80 5.62 -14.13
N ASN A 457 10.98 6.63 -14.50
CA ASN A 457 9.71 6.39 -15.18
C ASN A 457 9.43 7.42 -16.27
N ALA A 458 8.55 7.06 -17.18
CA ALA A 458 7.95 7.94 -18.16
C ALA A 458 6.46 7.61 -18.28
N GLN A 459 5.61 8.66 -18.35
CA GLN A 459 4.17 8.51 -18.50
C GLN A 459 3.68 9.37 -19.66
N LEU A 460 2.68 8.85 -20.38
CA LEU A 460 1.86 9.59 -21.33
C LEU A 460 0.41 9.50 -20.84
N ILE A 461 -0.15 10.66 -20.49
CA ILE A 461 -1.49 10.75 -19.90
C ILE A 461 -2.36 11.57 -20.85
N ASP A 462 -3.37 10.93 -21.40
CA ASP A 462 -4.40 11.56 -22.20
C ASP A 462 -5.53 11.97 -21.26
N THR A 463 -5.54 13.24 -20.87
CA THR A 463 -6.49 13.75 -19.87
C THR A 463 -7.90 13.79 -20.45
N PRO A 464 -8.96 13.64 -19.63
CA PRO A 464 -10.31 13.62 -20.16
C PRO A 464 -10.83 15.03 -20.54
N PHE A 465 -10.15 16.10 -20.14
CA PHE A 465 -10.59 17.48 -20.41
C PHE A 465 -10.17 17.94 -21.80
N ARG A 466 -11.14 18.13 -22.71
CA ARG A 466 -10.92 18.55 -24.11
C ARG A 466 -10.17 19.87 -24.29
N SER A 467 -10.02 20.64 -23.23
CA SER A 467 -9.27 21.91 -23.22
C SER A 467 -7.77 21.73 -22.97
N LEU A 468 -7.31 20.51 -22.67
CA LEU A 468 -5.93 20.21 -22.35
C LEU A 468 -5.35 19.24 -23.40
N ASP A 469 -4.07 19.42 -23.71
CA ASP A 469 -3.31 18.47 -24.50
C ASP A 469 -2.83 17.30 -23.62
N SER A 470 -2.53 16.14 -24.20
CA SER A 470 -1.99 14.99 -23.49
C SER A 470 -0.67 15.35 -22.79
N ALA A 471 -0.55 15.02 -21.52
CA ALA A 471 0.64 15.29 -20.70
C ALA A 471 1.69 14.20 -20.91
N PHE A 472 2.96 14.60 -21.10
CA PHE A 472 4.09 13.69 -21.08
C PHE A 472 4.99 14.00 -19.88
N THR A 473 5.12 13.05 -18.94
CA THR A 473 5.92 13.23 -17.73
C THR A 473 7.17 12.35 -17.73
N LEU A 474 8.23 12.87 -17.15
CA LEU A 474 9.43 12.12 -16.79
C LEU A 474 9.70 12.24 -15.31
N GLY A 475 10.13 11.15 -14.69
CA GLY A 475 10.36 11.15 -13.26
C GLY A 475 11.43 10.19 -12.79
N SER A 476 11.88 10.46 -11.56
CA SER A 476 12.70 9.56 -10.78
C SER A 476 12.20 9.51 -9.35
N ARG A 477 12.38 8.36 -8.72
CA ARG A 477 12.02 8.11 -7.32
C ARG A 477 13.16 7.38 -6.63
N LEU A 478 13.63 7.93 -5.51
CA LEU A 478 14.60 7.27 -4.63
C LEU A 478 13.88 6.83 -3.36
N GLN A 479 13.87 5.52 -3.12
CA GLN A 479 13.39 4.95 -1.87
C GLN A 479 14.56 4.44 -1.05
N VAL A 480 14.55 4.70 0.26
CA VAL A 480 15.55 4.21 1.22
C VAL A 480 14.84 3.65 2.44
N ASP A 481 15.16 2.40 2.80
CA ASP A 481 14.69 1.71 4.00
C ASP A 481 15.73 1.85 5.13
N PHE A 482 15.30 2.24 6.34
CA PHE A 482 16.16 2.54 7.49
C PHE A 482 16.14 1.48 8.57
#